data_06a6944b88fe1aa211d2392fb88152e2
#
_entry.id   06a6944b88fe1aa211d2392fb88152e2
#
_cell.length_a   1.000
_cell.length_b   1.000
_cell.length_c   1.000
_cell.angle_alpha   90.00
_cell.angle_beta   90.00
_cell.angle_gamma   90.00
#
_symmetry.space_group_name_H-M   'P 1'
#
loop_
_entity.id
_entity.type
_entity.pdbx_description
1 polymer ?
#
loop_
_entity_poly.entity_id
_entity_poly.type
_entity_poly.pdbx_seq_one_letter_code
_entity_poly.pdbx_strand_id
1 'polypeptide(L)'
;MPIVYKGAKSTLESPMAAAYSSPARPIRRLIGYARVSTEDQATDAQVDELRAAGCQIIHQEHGSGASRARPVLLRLMREIGAGDVLVVVRLDRLARSVSHLLVVIEDLDQRQAHFRSLRDPIDTSTPQGMFSLQVLGAVAQLERALIAERTKAGMKAAKARGKLPGNPGLRERRPEAIRAASAARQKVYLDDLIASAATWLPIVRRLRPQHSWDDVVRVLNHKGQRWTIEKLRRAVHRMVREKLAAPELIKRAWRWFPAKQR
;
A
#
# COMPACT_ATOMS: atom_id res chain seq x y z
N MET A 1 22.83 54.62 -3.96
CA MET A 1 22.94 53.56 -2.97
C MET A 1 22.29 52.33 -3.54
N PRO A 2 23.01 51.22 -3.85
CA PRO A 2 22.41 50.01 -4.37
C PRO A 2 21.90 49.13 -3.21
N ILE A 3 20.68 48.63 -3.36
CA ILE A 3 20.03 47.71 -2.43
C ILE A 3 20.62 46.31 -2.68
N VAL A 4 21.34 45.79 -1.67
CA VAL A 4 21.90 44.44 -1.68
C VAL A 4 20.80 43.46 -1.25
N TYR A 5 20.29 42.66 -2.19
CA TYR A 5 19.47 41.51 -1.87
C TYR A 5 20.34 40.38 -1.29
N LYS A 6 20.25 40.12 0.01
CA LYS A 6 20.78 38.95 0.65
C LYS A 6 19.98 37.75 0.16
N GLY A 7 20.60 36.92 -0.70
CA GLY A 7 20.04 35.67 -1.19
C GLY A 7 19.85 34.68 -0.06
N ALA A 8 18.60 34.36 0.25
CA ALA A 8 18.25 33.15 1.00
C ALA A 8 18.50 31.96 0.08
N LYS A 9 19.53 31.15 0.40
CA LYS A 9 19.71 29.83 -0.20
C LYS A 9 18.56 28.92 0.28
N SER A 10 17.49 28.84 -0.49
CA SER A 10 16.48 27.82 -0.37
C SER A 10 17.03 26.56 -1.01
N THR A 11 17.70 25.73 -0.23
CA THR A 11 17.95 24.33 -0.58
C THR A 11 16.65 23.56 -0.45
N LEU A 12 15.83 23.63 -1.49
CA LEU A 12 14.75 22.66 -1.74
C LEU A 12 15.42 21.39 -2.34
N GLU A 13 16.19 20.71 -1.54
CA GLU A 13 16.53 19.31 -1.83
C GLU A 13 15.28 18.50 -1.61
N SER A 14 14.65 18.13 -2.73
CA SER A 14 13.53 17.19 -2.71
C SER A 14 14.06 15.87 -2.14
N PRO A 15 13.41 15.29 -1.10
CA PRO A 15 13.85 14.00 -0.51
C PRO A 15 13.92 12.86 -1.53
N MET A 16 13.28 12.98 -2.69
CA MET A 16 13.40 12.02 -3.80
C MET A 16 14.74 12.08 -4.54
N ALA A 17 15.44 13.21 -4.59
CA ALA A 17 16.70 13.30 -5.32
C ALA A 17 17.86 12.56 -4.63
N ALA A 18 17.83 12.46 -3.31
CA ALA A 18 18.86 11.76 -2.54
C ALA A 18 18.74 10.22 -2.59
N ALA A 19 17.54 9.70 -2.86
CA ALA A 19 17.29 8.24 -2.86
C ALA A 19 17.85 7.52 -4.09
N TYR A 20 18.12 8.24 -5.19
CA TYR A 20 18.40 7.63 -6.49
C TYR A 20 19.88 7.70 -6.94
N SER A 21 20.81 8.05 -6.06
CA SER A 21 22.25 8.17 -6.39
C SER A 21 23.07 6.92 -6.04
N SER A 22 22.45 5.78 -5.76
CA SER A 22 23.21 4.53 -5.54
C SER A 22 23.83 4.00 -6.83
N PRO A 23 25.11 3.58 -6.82
CA PRO A 23 25.76 3.00 -7.99
C PRO A 23 24.99 1.76 -8.44
N ALA A 24 24.82 1.61 -9.77
CA ALA A 24 24.16 0.46 -10.37
C ALA A 24 24.79 -0.84 -9.85
N ARG A 25 24.02 -1.65 -9.13
CA ARG A 25 24.48 -2.96 -8.63
C ARG A 25 24.39 -4.00 -9.74
N PRO A 26 25.24 -5.03 -9.73
CA PRO A 26 25.14 -6.10 -10.73
C PRO A 26 23.77 -6.77 -10.67
N ILE A 27 23.13 -6.88 -11.83
CA ILE A 27 21.83 -7.55 -12.00
C ILE A 27 21.99 -9.01 -11.58
N ARG A 28 21.17 -9.47 -10.64
CA ARG A 28 21.20 -10.84 -10.11
C ARG A 28 20.25 -11.76 -10.87
N ARG A 29 18.97 -11.39 -10.98
CA ARG A 29 17.93 -12.19 -11.66
C ARG A 29 16.99 -11.25 -12.41
N LEU A 30 16.53 -11.70 -13.58
CA LEU A 30 15.42 -11.07 -14.29
C LEU A 30 14.14 -11.84 -13.97
N ILE A 31 13.18 -11.19 -13.31
CA ILE A 31 11.93 -11.79 -12.87
C ILE A 31 10.79 -11.16 -13.64
N GLY A 32 10.15 -11.93 -14.52
CA GLY A 32 9.05 -11.48 -15.35
C GLY A 32 7.73 -11.48 -14.58
N TYR A 33 6.90 -10.46 -14.82
CA TYR A 33 5.51 -10.44 -14.36
C TYR A 33 4.58 -10.19 -15.55
N ALA A 34 3.67 -11.14 -15.80
CA ALA A 34 2.63 -11.06 -16.81
C ALA A 34 1.25 -11.01 -16.14
N ARG A 35 0.40 -10.10 -16.58
CA ARG A 35 -1.00 -10.07 -16.17
C ARG A 35 -1.89 -10.48 -17.33
N VAL A 36 -2.66 -11.53 -17.11
CA VAL A 36 -3.48 -12.16 -18.12
C VAL A 36 -4.97 -11.97 -17.79
N SER A 37 -5.76 -11.59 -18.78
CA SER A 37 -7.21 -11.73 -18.77
C SER A 37 -7.57 -13.17 -19.17
N THR A 38 -8.81 -13.57 -18.93
CA THR A 38 -9.31 -14.92 -19.22
C THR A 38 -9.29 -15.36 -20.71
N GLU A 39 -8.78 -14.53 -21.61
CA GLU A 39 -8.61 -14.85 -23.05
C GLU A 39 -7.14 -15.25 -23.30
N ASP A 40 -6.91 -16.52 -23.58
CA ASP A 40 -5.60 -17.21 -23.56
C ASP A 40 -4.54 -16.71 -24.55
N GLN A 41 -4.89 -16.17 -25.71
CA GLN A 41 -3.93 -15.83 -26.77
C GLN A 41 -3.01 -14.63 -26.47
N ALA A 42 -3.47 -13.66 -25.67
CA ALA A 42 -2.64 -12.50 -25.30
C ALA A 42 -1.62 -12.80 -24.17
N THR A 43 -1.76 -13.95 -23.55
CA THR A 43 -0.92 -14.41 -22.44
C THR A 43 0.40 -14.96 -22.92
N ASP A 44 0.36 -15.82 -23.94
CA ASP A 44 1.53 -16.51 -24.45
C ASP A 44 2.53 -15.52 -25.04
N ALA A 45 2.05 -14.52 -25.78
CA ALA A 45 2.90 -13.48 -26.34
C ALA A 45 3.66 -12.67 -25.26
N GLN A 46 3.02 -12.34 -24.12
CA GLN A 46 3.72 -11.64 -23.03
C GLN A 46 4.80 -12.52 -22.39
N VAL A 47 4.47 -13.79 -22.18
CA VAL A 47 5.42 -14.75 -21.59
C VAL A 47 6.60 -14.99 -22.53
N ASP A 48 6.37 -15.09 -23.82
CA ASP A 48 7.43 -15.27 -24.81
C ASP A 48 8.33 -14.04 -24.91
N GLU A 49 7.77 -12.82 -24.87
CA GLU A 49 8.57 -11.59 -24.81
C GLU A 49 9.44 -11.54 -23.55
N LEU A 50 8.89 -11.93 -22.39
CA LEU A 50 9.64 -11.96 -21.13
C LEU A 50 10.75 -13.02 -21.16
N ARG A 51 10.51 -14.19 -21.77
CA ARG A 51 11.54 -15.23 -21.98
C ARG A 51 12.64 -14.74 -22.91
N ALA A 52 12.24 -14.13 -24.03
CA ALA A 52 13.19 -13.54 -25.00
C ALA A 52 14.04 -12.44 -24.37
N ALA A 53 13.50 -11.68 -23.39
CA ALA A 53 14.23 -10.69 -22.61
C ALA A 53 15.16 -11.30 -21.54
N GLY A 54 15.21 -12.64 -21.39
CA GLY A 54 16.07 -13.36 -20.47
C GLY A 54 15.49 -13.56 -19.08
N CYS A 55 14.17 -13.42 -18.88
CA CYS A 55 13.55 -13.69 -17.59
C CYS A 55 13.60 -15.18 -17.26
N GLN A 56 14.29 -15.53 -16.15
CA GLN A 56 14.46 -16.90 -15.68
C GLN A 56 13.22 -17.41 -14.95
N ILE A 57 12.51 -16.50 -14.28
CA ILE A 57 11.28 -16.79 -13.51
C ILE A 57 10.20 -15.85 -14.02
N ILE A 58 9.03 -16.39 -14.36
CA ILE A 58 7.89 -15.60 -14.84
C ILE A 58 6.68 -15.90 -13.99
N HIS A 59 6.17 -14.87 -13.32
CA HIS A 59 4.95 -14.93 -12.53
C HIS A 59 3.76 -14.46 -13.35
N GLN A 60 2.72 -15.29 -13.42
CA GLN A 60 1.50 -14.99 -14.16
C GLN A 60 0.35 -14.70 -13.18
N GLU A 61 -0.26 -13.53 -13.31
CA GLU A 61 -1.43 -13.12 -12.54
C GLU A 61 -2.69 -13.27 -13.37
N HIS A 62 -3.55 -14.21 -13.02
CA HIS A 62 -4.86 -14.36 -13.63
C HIS A 62 -5.85 -13.42 -12.92
N GLY A 63 -6.46 -12.52 -13.65
CA GLY A 63 -7.43 -11.61 -13.04
C GLY A 63 -8.21 -10.78 -14.04
N SER A 64 -9.52 -10.69 -13.83
CA SER A 64 -10.36 -9.75 -14.56
C SER A 64 -9.91 -8.30 -14.30
N GLY A 65 -10.11 -7.41 -15.26
CA GLY A 65 -9.80 -6.00 -15.12
C GLY A 65 -10.45 -5.33 -13.89
N ALA A 66 -11.52 -5.92 -13.34
CA ALA A 66 -12.24 -5.44 -12.16
C ALA A 66 -11.60 -5.86 -10.83
N SER A 67 -10.86 -6.96 -10.78
CA SER A 67 -10.23 -7.43 -9.53
C SER A 67 -9.11 -6.50 -9.07
N ARG A 68 -9.21 -6.01 -7.83
CA ARG A 68 -8.14 -5.22 -7.18
C ARG A 68 -7.09 -6.11 -6.52
N ALA A 69 -7.42 -7.37 -6.25
CA ALA A 69 -6.51 -8.30 -5.61
C ALA A 69 -5.44 -8.76 -6.60
N ARG A 70 -4.17 -8.69 -6.19
CA ARG A 70 -3.01 -9.14 -6.96
C ARG A 70 -2.12 -10.03 -6.08
N PRO A 71 -2.59 -11.23 -5.73
CA PRO A 71 -1.88 -12.09 -4.81
C PRO A 71 -0.52 -12.54 -5.34
N VAL A 72 -0.39 -12.72 -6.67
CA VAL A 72 0.88 -13.13 -7.30
C VAL A 72 1.88 -11.98 -7.25
N LEU A 73 1.49 -10.75 -7.62
CA LEU A 73 2.36 -9.58 -7.48
C LEU A 73 2.79 -9.36 -6.03
N LEU A 74 1.87 -9.47 -5.06
CA LEU A 74 2.20 -9.32 -3.65
C LEU A 74 3.18 -10.39 -3.14
N ARG A 75 3.10 -11.62 -3.66
CA ARG A 75 4.06 -12.69 -3.36
C ARG A 75 5.41 -12.35 -3.96
N LEU A 76 5.47 -12.02 -5.25
CA LEU A 76 6.67 -11.64 -5.97
C LEU A 76 7.39 -10.49 -5.25
N MET A 77 6.65 -9.44 -4.84
CA MET A 77 7.22 -8.32 -4.09
C MET A 77 7.83 -8.71 -2.75
N ARG A 78 7.45 -9.84 -2.14
CA ARG A 78 8.09 -10.36 -0.92
C ARG A 78 9.36 -11.17 -1.20
N GLU A 79 9.43 -11.79 -2.36
CA GLU A 79 10.52 -12.70 -2.77
C GLU A 79 11.66 -11.96 -3.48
N ILE A 80 11.37 -10.78 -4.08
CA ILE A 80 12.33 -9.97 -4.79
C ILE A 80 13.32 -9.32 -3.82
N GLY A 81 14.59 -9.34 -4.15
CA GLY A 81 15.69 -8.85 -3.32
C GLY A 81 16.71 -8.01 -4.07
N ALA A 82 17.77 -7.65 -3.37
CA ALA A 82 18.81 -6.75 -3.88
C ALA A 82 19.46 -7.28 -5.17
N GLY A 83 19.51 -6.43 -6.18
CA GLY A 83 20.08 -6.74 -7.51
C GLY A 83 19.11 -7.46 -8.45
N ASP A 84 17.92 -7.89 -8.00
CA ASP A 84 16.88 -8.46 -8.88
C ASP A 84 16.25 -7.34 -9.72
N VAL A 85 15.76 -7.69 -10.91
CA VAL A 85 15.02 -6.77 -11.79
C VAL A 85 13.63 -7.33 -12.06
N LEU A 86 12.60 -6.58 -11.67
CA LEU A 86 11.23 -6.86 -12.06
C LEU A 86 11.01 -6.40 -13.50
N VAL A 87 10.68 -7.33 -14.39
CA VAL A 87 10.47 -7.07 -15.82
C VAL A 87 9.00 -7.23 -16.17
N VAL A 88 8.45 -6.26 -16.89
CA VAL A 88 7.10 -6.33 -17.47
C VAL A 88 7.16 -5.98 -18.96
N VAL A 89 6.20 -6.45 -19.74
CA VAL A 89 6.12 -6.07 -21.16
C VAL A 89 5.71 -4.60 -21.31
N ARG A 90 4.72 -4.15 -20.52
CA ARG A 90 4.20 -2.78 -20.53
C ARG A 90 3.79 -2.36 -19.12
N LEU A 91 3.82 -1.04 -18.87
CA LEU A 91 3.47 -0.45 -17.57
C LEU A 91 2.04 -0.76 -17.12
N ASP A 92 1.07 -0.84 -18.06
CA ASP A 92 -0.33 -1.14 -17.75
C ASP A 92 -0.55 -2.57 -17.24
N ARG A 93 0.41 -3.46 -17.47
CA ARG A 93 0.41 -4.81 -16.88
C ARG A 93 0.72 -4.76 -15.37
N LEU A 94 1.62 -3.86 -14.95
CA LEU A 94 2.01 -3.72 -13.54
C LEU A 94 1.08 -2.79 -12.76
N ALA A 95 0.70 -1.66 -13.32
CA ALA A 95 -0.04 -0.62 -12.60
C ALA A 95 -1.19 -0.05 -13.42
N ARG A 96 -2.29 0.30 -12.76
CA ARG A 96 -3.47 0.92 -13.37
C ARG A 96 -3.39 2.45 -13.38
N SER A 97 -2.44 3.01 -12.68
CA SER A 97 -2.17 4.44 -12.62
C SER A 97 -0.69 4.67 -12.39
N VAL A 98 -0.20 5.81 -12.85
CA VAL A 98 1.19 6.24 -12.60
C VAL A 98 1.49 6.31 -11.11
N SER A 99 0.53 6.74 -10.31
CA SER A 99 0.70 6.78 -8.84
C SER A 99 0.95 5.41 -8.23
N HIS A 100 0.24 4.38 -8.69
CA HIS A 100 0.46 3.01 -8.22
C HIS A 100 1.79 2.44 -8.73
N LEU A 101 2.19 2.79 -9.97
CA LEU A 101 3.49 2.42 -10.51
C LEU A 101 4.63 2.99 -9.64
N LEU A 102 4.55 4.27 -9.30
CA LEU A 102 5.57 4.92 -8.45
C LEU A 102 5.70 4.24 -7.09
N VAL A 103 4.58 3.87 -6.44
CA VAL A 103 4.60 3.15 -5.16
C VAL A 103 5.29 1.78 -5.29
N VAL A 104 5.03 1.04 -6.38
CA VAL A 104 5.69 -0.26 -6.62
C VAL A 104 7.18 -0.08 -6.86
N ILE A 105 7.57 0.93 -7.63
CA ILE A 105 8.99 1.20 -7.92
C ILE A 105 9.72 1.67 -6.64
N GLU A 106 9.09 2.48 -5.80
CA GLU A 106 9.63 2.90 -4.51
C GLU A 106 9.84 1.70 -3.55
N ASP A 107 8.91 0.74 -3.50
CA ASP A 107 9.08 -0.50 -2.72
C ASP A 107 10.23 -1.37 -3.29
N LEU A 108 10.40 -1.43 -4.61
CA LEU A 108 11.54 -2.11 -5.24
C LEU A 108 12.87 -1.44 -4.87
N ASP A 109 12.94 -0.11 -4.91
CA ASP A 109 14.13 0.66 -4.57
C ASP A 109 14.53 0.46 -3.09
N GLN A 110 13.55 0.47 -2.17
CA GLN A 110 13.78 0.15 -0.76
C GLN A 110 14.37 -1.26 -0.56
N ARG A 111 14.05 -2.19 -1.45
CA ARG A 111 14.62 -3.55 -1.48
C ARG A 111 15.91 -3.64 -2.29
N GLN A 112 16.36 -2.52 -2.86
CA GLN A 112 17.52 -2.44 -3.74
C GLN A 112 17.37 -3.32 -5.01
N ALA A 113 16.14 -3.47 -5.47
CA ALA A 113 15.77 -4.13 -6.72
C ALA A 113 15.42 -3.08 -7.77
N HIS A 114 15.47 -3.47 -9.04
CA HIS A 114 15.20 -2.60 -10.17
C HIS A 114 13.91 -2.98 -10.88
N PHE A 115 13.44 -2.06 -11.71
CA PHE A 115 12.25 -2.24 -12.54
C PHE A 115 12.59 -1.98 -14.01
N ARG A 116 12.09 -2.80 -14.92
CA ARG A 116 12.24 -2.61 -16.37
C ARG A 116 10.93 -2.89 -17.10
N SER A 117 10.53 -1.99 -17.99
CA SER A 117 9.51 -2.25 -19.01
C SER A 117 10.18 -2.54 -20.37
N LEU A 118 9.66 -3.53 -21.11
CA LEU A 118 10.23 -3.89 -22.41
C LEU A 118 9.81 -2.93 -23.52
N ARG A 119 8.58 -2.41 -23.45
CA ARG A 119 8.01 -1.54 -24.49
C ARG A 119 7.94 -0.07 -24.10
N ASP A 120 8.16 0.26 -22.85
CA ASP A 120 8.18 1.64 -22.38
C ASP A 120 9.62 2.03 -22.01
N PRO A 121 10.05 3.31 -22.16
CA PRO A 121 11.42 3.74 -21.93
C PRO A 121 11.75 3.89 -20.43
N ILE A 122 11.42 2.87 -19.63
CA ILE A 122 11.65 2.86 -18.18
C ILE A 122 12.46 1.63 -17.80
N ASP A 123 13.68 1.89 -17.35
CA ASP A 123 14.60 0.93 -16.75
C ASP A 123 15.32 1.62 -15.59
N THR A 124 14.92 1.30 -14.35
CA THR A 124 15.48 1.96 -13.17
C THR A 124 16.91 1.56 -12.85
N SER A 125 17.47 0.60 -13.58
CA SER A 125 18.91 0.29 -13.52
C SER A 125 19.78 1.26 -14.32
N THR A 126 19.17 2.13 -15.15
CA THR A 126 19.86 3.09 -16.02
C THR A 126 19.51 4.54 -15.68
N PRO A 127 20.46 5.49 -15.83
CA PRO A 127 20.17 6.91 -15.62
C PRO A 127 19.03 7.44 -16.51
N GLN A 128 18.97 6.99 -17.76
CA GLN A 128 17.94 7.39 -18.72
C GLN A 128 16.54 6.91 -18.29
N GLY A 129 16.43 5.66 -17.85
CA GLY A 129 15.16 5.11 -17.35
C GLY A 129 14.72 5.78 -16.06
N MET A 130 15.65 6.13 -15.18
CA MET A 130 15.36 6.93 -13.98
C MET A 130 14.85 8.32 -14.33
N PHE A 131 15.47 9.00 -15.28
CA PHE A 131 15.00 10.31 -15.77
C PHE A 131 13.58 10.19 -16.34
N SER A 132 13.31 9.18 -17.19
CA SER A 132 11.97 8.92 -17.74
C SER A 132 10.92 8.72 -16.63
N LEU A 133 11.26 7.98 -15.57
CA LEU A 133 10.42 7.76 -14.42
C LEU A 133 10.13 9.07 -13.67
N GLN A 134 11.12 9.93 -13.47
CA GLN A 134 10.95 11.23 -12.80
C GLN A 134 10.02 12.14 -13.59
N VAL A 135 10.19 12.21 -14.91
CA VAL A 135 9.30 12.97 -15.79
C VAL A 135 7.87 12.46 -15.70
N LEU A 136 7.68 11.14 -15.75
CA LEU A 136 6.36 10.51 -15.62
C LEU A 136 5.72 10.82 -14.25
N GLY A 137 6.51 10.81 -13.19
CA GLY A 137 6.10 11.19 -11.84
C GLY A 137 5.64 12.65 -11.75
N ALA A 138 6.40 13.57 -12.34
CA ALA A 138 6.06 14.99 -12.38
C ALA A 138 4.75 15.24 -13.16
N VAL A 139 4.58 14.58 -14.31
CA VAL A 139 3.34 14.67 -15.10
C VAL A 139 2.13 14.15 -14.29
N ALA A 140 2.28 13.03 -13.59
CA ALA A 140 1.21 12.49 -12.75
C ALA A 140 0.85 13.39 -11.56
N GLN A 141 1.81 14.11 -11.00
CA GLN A 141 1.57 15.11 -9.96
C GLN A 141 0.82 16.33 -10.50
N LEU A 142 1.22 16.83 -11.66
CA LEU A 142 0.54 17.93 -12.35
C LEU A 142 -0.91 17.56 -12.68
N GLU A 143 -1.13 16.38 -13.27
CA GLU A 143 -2.47 15.90 -13.59
C GLU A 143 -3.38 15.83 -12.36
N ARG A 144 -2.88 15.31 -11.24
CA ARG A 144 -3.61 15.29 -9.95
C ARG A 144 -3.93 16.71 -9.44
N ALA A 145 -2.98 17.63 -9.55
CA ALA A 145 -3.18 19.01 -9.15
C ALA A 145 -4.29 19.68 -9.98
N LEU A 146 -4.26 19.50 -11.29
CA LEU A 146 -5.28 20.02 -12.21
C LEU A 146 -6.67 19.43 -11.94
N ILE A 147 -6.77 18.12 -11.68
CA ILE A 147 -8.04 17.47 -11.30
C ILE A 147 -8.56 18.04 -9.97
N ALA A 148 -7.69 18.21 -8.97
CA ALA A 148 -8.07 18.79 -7.69
C ALA A 148 -8.55 20.23 -7.82
N GLU A 149 -7.90 21.05 -8.64
CA GLU A 149 -8.29 22.42 -8.93
C GLU A 149 -9.66 22.47 -9.62
N ARG A 150 -9.86 21.69 -10.69
CA ARG A 150 -11.17 21.57 -11.38
C ARG A 150 -12.27 21.13 -10.44
N THR A 151 -11.98 20.17 -9.56
CA THR A 151 -12.94 19.67 -8.56
C THR A 151 -13.30 20.76 -7.56
N LYS A 152 -12.32 21.52 -7.04
CA LYS A 152 -12.56 22.66 -6.14
C LYS A 152 -13.38 23.75 -6.81
N ALA A 153 -13.06 24.11 -8.06
CA ALA A 153 -13.83 25.07 -8.84
C ALA A 153 -15.28 24.59 -9.06
N GLY A 154 -15.47 23.32 -9.45
CA GLY A 154 -16.80 22.74 -9.62
C GLY A 154 -17.61 22.73 -8.31
N MET A 155 -16.98 22.38 -7.18
CA MET A 155 -17.65 22.46 -5.86
C MET A 155 -18.02 23.87 -5.48
N LYS A 156 -17.15 24.88 -5.74
CA LYS A 156 -17.43 26.31 -5.50
C LYS A 156 -18.63 26.76 -6.33
N ALA A 157 -18.66 26.44 -7.62
CA ALA A 157 -19.76 26.75 -8.51
C ALA A 157 -21.08 26.06 -8.11
N ALA A 158 -21.02 24.79 -7.67
CA ALA A 158 -22.18 24.07 -7.15
C ALA A 158 -22.72 24.73 -5.86
N LYS A 159 -21.83 25.12 -4.94
CA LYS A 159 -22.21 25.84 -3.72
C LYS A 159 -22.88 27.17 -4.01
N ALA A 160 -22.36 27.94 -5.00
CA ALA A 160 -22.97 29.20 -5.42
C ALA A 160 -24.39 29.02 -5.97
N ARG A 161 -24.69 27.84 -6.55
CA ARG A 161 -26.05 27.45 -7.00
C ARG A 161 -26.90 26.80 -5.90
N GLY A 162 -26.51 26.93 -4.63
CA GLY A 162 -27.26 26.40 -3.48
C GLY A 162 -27.08 24.89 -3.24
N LYS A 163 -26.25 24.18 -4.04
CA LYS A 163 -25.96 22.76 -3.83
C LYS A 163 -24.90 22.61 -2.75
N LEU A 164 -25.29 22.06 -1.61
CA LEU A 164 -24.37 21.77 -0.51
C LEU A 164 -23.61 20.47 -0.76
N PRO A 165 -22.29 20.41 -0.46
CA PRO A 165 -21.49 19.19 -0.62
C PRO A 165 -21.90 18.10 0.38
N GLY A 166 -21.59 16.83 0.05
CA GLY A 166 -21.85 15.69 0.90
C GLY A 166 -23.20 15.02 0.66
N ASN A 167 -23.45 13.95 1.40
CA ASN A 167 -24.69 13.17 1.30
C ASN A 167 -25.85 13.95 1.93
N PRO A 168 -26.93 14.28 1.19
CA PRO A 168 -28.10 14.98 1.72
C PRO A 168 -28.70 14.29 2.94
N GLY A 169 -28.85 12.97 2.92
CA GLY A 169 -29.44 12.23 4.03
C GLY A 169 -28.64 12.32 5.34
N LEU A 170 -27.29 12.45 5.25
CA LEU A 170 -26.47 12.67 6.45
C LEU A 170 -26.60 14.11 6.97
N ARG A 171 -26.74 15.11 6.10
CA ARG A 171 -26.97 16.50 6.49
C ARG A 171 -28.31 16.69 7.15
N GLU A 172 -29.33 16.05 6.62
CA GLU A 172 -30.68 16.05 7.15
C GLU A 172 -30.87 15.08 8.33
N ARG A 173 -29.77 14.44 8.76
CA ARG A 173 -29.74 13.46 9.85
C ARG A 173 -30.75 12.32 9.68
N ARG A 174 -31.02 11.91 8.44
CA ARG A 174 -31.93 10.79 8.17
C ARG A 174 -31.40 9.50 8.81
N PRO A 175 -32.20 8.79 9.61
CA PRO A 175 -31.75 7.61 10.35
C PRO A 175 -31.20 6.50 9.45
N GLU A 176 -31.79 6.29 8.28
CA GLU A 176 -31.33 5.31 7.30
C GLU A 176 -29.95 5.68 6.71
N ALA A 177 -29.70 6.95 6.40
CA ALA A 177 -28.42 7.40 5.89
C ALA A 177 -27.31 7.30 6.95
N ILE A 178 -27.62 7.61 8.21
CA ILE A 178 -26.70 7.45 9.34
C ILE A 178 -26.37 5.98 9.54
N ARG A 179 -27.37 5.08 9.52
CA ARG A 179 -27.17 3.62 9.64
C ARG A 179 -26.32 3.09 8.50
N ALA A 180 -26.64 3.46 7.25
CA ALA A 180 -25.89 3.04 6.08
C ALA A 180 -24.41 3.50 6.14
N ALA A 181 -24.16 4.75 6.51
CA ALA A 181 -22.81 5.28 6.67
C ALA A 181 -22.04 4.61 7.83
N SER A 182 -22.72 4.28 8.91
CA SER A 182 -22.15 3.53 10.03
C SER A 182 -21.79 2.10 9.63
N ALA A 183 -22.70 1.41 8.94
CA ALA A 183 -22.48 0.05 8.44
C ALA A 183 -21.30 0.00 7.45
N ALA A 184 -21.23 0.95 6.52
CA ALA A 184 -20.13 1.05 5.57
C ALA A 184 -18.77 1.23 6.28
N ARG A 185 -18.68 2.14 7.27
CA ARG A 185 -17.46 2.34 8.09
C ARG A 185 -17.09 1.10 8.89
N GLN A 186 -18.09 0.41 9.45
CA GLN A 186 -17.84 -0.83 10.20
C GLN A 186 -17.34 -1.95 9.30
N LYS A 187 -17.84 -2.03 8.05
CA LYS A 187 -17.35 -3.00 7.07
C LYS A 187 -15.89 -2.73 6.70
N VAL A 188 -15.55 -1.50 6.32
CA VAL A 188 -14.16 -1.12 5.99
C VAL A 188 -13.23 -1.42 7.16
N TYR A 189 -13.63 -1.06 8.39
CA TYR A 189 -12.83 -1.35 9.58
C TYR A 189 -12.61 -2.86 9.80
N LEU A 190 -13.62 -3.68 9.54
CA LEU A 190 -13.50 -5.14 9.65
C LEU A 190 -12.58 -5.70 8.56
N ASP A 191 -12.74 -5.23 7.33
CA ASP A 191 -11.90 -5.66 6.20
C ASP A 191 -10.41 -5.33 6.47
N ASP A 192 -10.11 -4.13 7.00
CA ASP A 192 -8.76 -3.72 7.41
C ASP A 192 -8.20 -4.59 8.55
N LEU A 193 -9.05 -4.93 9.54
CA LEU A 193 -8.66 -5.84 10.62
C LEU A 193 -8.32 -7.23 10.11
N ILE A 194 -9.12 -7.78 9.19
CA ILE A 194 -8.87 -9.09 8.59
C ILE A 194 -7.59 -9.05 7.76
N ALA A 195 -7.39 -8.04 6.94
CA ALA A 195 -6.20 -7.88 6.13
C ALA A 195 -4.91 -7.80 6.96
N SER A 196 -4.97 -7.15 8.12
CA SER A 196 -3.83 -7.01 9.03
C SER A 196 -3.70 -8.16 10.04
N ALA A 197 -4.68 -9.04 10.16
CA ALA A 197 -4.76 -10.06 11.21
C ALA A 197 -3.52 -10.98 11.26
N ALA A 198 -2.96 -11.32 10.11
CA ALA A 198 -1.78 -12.19 10.02
C ALA A 198 -0.55 -11.65 10.78
N THR A 199 -0.47 -10.32 10.98
CA THR A 199 0.70 -9.68 11.63
C THR A 199 0.59 -9.61 13.15
N TRP A 200 -0.62 -9.50 13.71
CA TRP A 200 -0.82 -9.26 15.14
C TRP A 200 -1.60 -10.37 15.85
N LEU A 201 -2.57 -11.02 15.20
CA LEU A 201 -3.45 -11.99 15.83
C LEU A 201 -2.72 -13.26 16.33
N PRO A 202 -1.70 -13.82 15.65
CA PRO A 202 -0.93 -14.95 16.17
C PRO A 202 -0.22 -14.62 17.49
N ILE A 203 0.29 -13.39 17.64
CA ILE A 203 0.94 -12.95 18.89
C ILE A 203 -0.09 -12.85 20.02
N VAL A 204 -1.25 -12.27 19.73
CA VAL A 204 -2.35 -12.20 20.70
C VAL A 204 -2.79 -13.59 21.11
N ARG A 205 -2.98 -14.53 20.17
CA ARG A 205 -3.36 -15.94 20.46
C ARG A 205 -2.36 -16.65 21.37
N ARG A 206 -1.07 -16.38 21.19
CA ARG A 206 -0.01 -17.00 21.99
C ARG A 206 0.07 -16.45 23.43
N LEU A 207 -0.23 -15.17 23.62
CA LEU A 207 -0.04 -14.49 24.89
C LEU A 207 -1.32 -14.40 25.74
N ARG A 208 -2.50 -14.37 25.10
CA ARG A 208 -3.78 -14.30 25.82
C ARG A 208 -4.36 -15.70 26.07
N PRO A 209 -5.07 -15.92 27.17
CA PRO A 209 -5.40 -14.99 28.28
C PRO A 209 -4.34 -14.86 29.36
N GLN A 210 -3.20 -15.56 29.29
CA GLN A 210 -2.20 -15.67 30.36
C GLN A 210 -1.53 -14.32 30.69
N HIS A 211 -1.29 -13.48 29.68
CA HIS A 211 -0.63 -12.20 29.83
C HIS A 211 -1.62 -11.02 29.79
N SER A 212 -1.22 -9.91 30.41
CA SER A 212 -2.01 -8.67 30.40
C SER A 212 -2.08 -8.05 28.99
N TRP A 213 -3.04 -7.16 28.77
CA TRP A 213 -3.12 -6.41 27.51
C TRP A 213 -1.91 -5.49 27.31
N ASP A 214 -1.35 -4.97 28.40
CA ASP A 214 -0.15 -4.14 28.37
C ASP A 214 1.06 -4.92 27.85
N ASP A 215 1.27 -6.13 28.36
CA ASP A 215 2.36 -6.99 27.92
C ASP A 215 2.23 -7.35 26.42
N VAL A 216 1.01 -7.68 25.99
CA VAL A 216 0.76 -7.99 24.57
C VAL A 216 1.05 -6.79 23.67
N VAL A 217 0.62 -5.59 24.09
CA VAL A 217 0.89 -4.35 23.33
C VAL A 217 2.38 -4.05 23.30
N ARG A 218 3.10 -4.25 24.41
CA ARG A 218 4.56 -4.07 24.46
C ARG A 218 5.29 -4.97 23.49
N VAL A 219 4.91 -6.25 23.41
CA VAL A 219 5.48 -7.23 22.46
C VAL A 219 5.18 -6.85 21.00
N LEU A 220 3.94 -6.42 20.71
CA LEU A 220 3.54 -6.00 19.37
C LEU A 220 4.31 -4.75 18.91
N ASN A 221 4.45 -3.76 19.80
CA ASN A 221 5.12 -2.50 19.48
C ASN A 221 6.65 -2.69 19.36
N HIS A 222 7.24 -3.62 20.11
CA HIS A 222 8.66 -4.00 19.94
C HIS A 222 8.94 -4.59 18.55
N LYS A 223 7.93 -5.20 17.91
CA LYS A 223 7.99 -5.69 16.52
C LYS A 223 7.63 -4.64 15.47
N GLY A 224 7.73 -3.35 15.79
CA GLY A 224 7.50 -2.25 14.87
C GLY A 224 6.03 -1.89 14.63
N GLN A 225 5.10 -2.46 15.40
CA GLN A 225 3.67 -2.12 15.28
C GLN A 225 3.32 -0.93 16.20
N ARG A 226 2.18 -0.27 15.93
CA ARG A 226 1.73 0.89 16.73
C ARG A 226 0.34 0.60 17.31
N TRP A 227 0.32 -0.15 18.41
CA TRP A 227 -0.90 -0.47 19.15
C TRP A 227 -1.00 0.30 20.46
N THR A 228 -2.22 0.72 20.80
CA THR A 228 -2.60 1.06 22.17
C THR A 228 -3.44 -0.07 22.76
N ILE A 229 -3.49 -0.17 24.09
CA ILE A 229 -4.29 -1.19 24.79
C ILE A 229 -5.74 -1.15 24.34
N GLU A 230 -6.34 0.04 24.27
CA GLU A 230 -7.72 0.22 23.86
C GLU A 230 -7.96 -0.19 22.39
N LYS A 231 -7.05 0.20 21.49
CA LYS A 231 -7.14 -0.16 20.08
C LYS A 231 -7.06 -1.67 19.90
N LEU A 232 -6.12 -2.33 20.57
CA LEU A 232 -5.94 -3.78 20.49
C LEU A 232 -7.15 -4.52 21.08
N ARG A 233 -7.62 -4.12 22.27
CA ARG A 233 -8.82 -4.70 22.89
C ARG A 233 -10.02 -4.58 21.97
N ARG A 234 -10.28 -3.40 21.42
CA ARG A 234 -11.38 -3.16 20.46
C ARG A 234 -11.28 -4.06 19.23
N ALA A 235 -10.07 -4.21 18.67
CA ALA A 235 -9.80 -5.07 17.53
C ALA A 235 -10.13 -6.55 17.87
N VAL A 236 -9.60 -7.08 18.97
CA VAL A 236 -9.83 -8.48 19.38
C VAL A 236 -11.31 -8.72 19.71
N HIS A 237 -11.96 -7.80 20.43
CA HIS A 237 -13.40 -7.91 20.69
C HIS A 237 -14.23 -7.94 19.41
N ARG A 238 -13.83 -7.15 18.39
CA ARG A 238 -14.49 -7.17 17.09
C ARG A 238 -14.29 -8.52 16.38
N MET A 239 -13.07 -9.05 16.34
CA MET A 239 -12.75 -10.34 15.74
C MET A 239 -13.50 -11.50 16.43
N VAL A 240 -13.62 -11.47 17.75
CA VAL A 240 -14.40 -12.46 18.51
C VAL A 240 -15.90 -12.37 18.20
N ARG A 241 -16.44 -11.16 18.13
CA ARG A 241 -17.86 -10.93 17.79
C ARG A 241 -18.21 -11.45 16.40
N GLU A 242 -17.29 -11.28 15.43
CA GLU A 242 -17.44 -11.78 14.07
C GLU A 242 -17.05 -13.27 13.91
N LYS A 243 -16.80 -13.98 15.02
CA LYS A 243 -16.39 -15.40 15.07
C LYS A 243 -15.07 -15.69 14.30
N LEU A 244 -14.22 -14.70 14.14
CA LEU A 244 -12.90 -14.79 13.49
C LEU A 244 -11.77 -15.05 14.49
N ALA A 245 -12.05 -14.96 15.79
CA ALA A 245 -11.11 -15.25 16.87
C ALA A 245 -11.82 -15.93 18.04
N ALA A 246 -11.07 -16.69 18.83
CA ALA A 246 -11.59 -17.44 19.96
C ALA A 246 -12.03 -16.51 21.12
N PRO A 247 -13.16 -16.76 21.77
CA PRO A 247 -13.68 -15.92 22.87
C PRO A 247 -12.76 -15.88 24.11
N GLU A 248 -11.89 -16.88 24.29
CA GLU A 248 -10.93 -16.94 25.39
C GLU A 248 -9.95 -15.77 25.37
N LEU A 249 -9.68 -15.18 24.22
CA LEU A 249 -8.72 -14.06 24.07
C LEU A 249 -9.16 -12.80 24.82
N ILE A 250 -10.46 -12.63 25.09
CA ILE A 250 -11.00 -11.47 25.82
C ILE A 250 -11.16 -11.70 27.32
N LYS A 251 -10.98 -12.95 27.80
CA LYS A 251 -11.07 -13.25 29.23
C LYS A 251 -9.99 -12.48 30.02
N ARG A 252 -10.27 -12.20 31.31
CA ARG A 252 -9.25 -11.62 32.19
C ARG A 252 -8.13 -12.62 32.41
N ALA A 253 -6.87 -12.14 32.41
CA ALA A 253 -5.73 -12.95 32.84
C ALA A 253 -6.00 -13.42 34.27
N TRP A 254 -5.81 -14.71 34.56
CA TRP A 254 -5.86 -15.22 35.91
C TRP A 254 -4.75 -14.54 36.71
N ARG A 255 -5.12 -13.74 37.71
CA ARG A 255 -4.16 -13.31 38.75
C ARG A 255 -3.86 -14.52 39.62
N TRP A 256 -2.76 -15.16 39.35
CA TRP A 256 -2.18 -16.11 40.31
C TRP A 256 -1.65 -15.30 41.48
N PHE A 257 -2.43 -15.17 42.57
CA PHE A 257 -1.93 -14.79 43.87
C PHE A 257 -1.38 -16.09 44.48
N PRO A 258 -0.06 -16.19 44.78
CA PRO A 258 0.40 -17.24 45.67
C PRO A 258 -0.30 -17.03 47.01
N ALA A 259 -0.98 -18.06 47.49
CA ALA A 259 -1.53 -18.06 48.84
C ALA A 259 -0.40 -17.73 49.82
N LYS A 260 -0.54 -16.63 50.58
CA LYS A 260 0.32 -16.37 51.72
C LYS A 260 0.17 -17.57 52.63
N GLN A 261 1.24 -18.38 52.75
CA GLN A 261 1.40 -19.33 53.84
C GLN A 261 1.43 -18.52 55.13
N ARG A 262 0.46 -18.79 56.00
CA ARG A 262 0.53 -18.40 57.41
C ARG A 262 1.36 -19.41 58.17
#